data_3918e84816de426d84a76b4232afa673
#
_entry.id   3918e84816de426d84a76b4232afa673
#
_cell.length_a   1.000
_cell.length_b   1.000
_cell.length_c   1.000
_cell.angle_alpha   90.00
_cell.angle_beta   90.00
_cell.angle_gamma   90.00
#
_symmetry.space_group_name_H-M   'P 1'
#
loop_
_entity.id
_entity.type
_entity.pdbx_description
1 polymer ?
#
loop_
_entity_poly.entity_id
_entity_poly.type
_entity_poly.pdbx_seq_one_letter_code
_entity_poly.pdbx_strand_id
1 'polypeptide(L)'
;MIPRIPITDISPAVYFGGEFVAVKAIAGETIAVSATIIIEGHETLTAEVCLYNSKNKMVDCKPLVQNWPGTDRYEGSFTVPAQGDFYFVVKASSTSQYRTVTGESEKYPVHADRDRALIGSWYEFFPRSEGAVRNADGTVTSGTFATATKRLPGVAAMGFDVLYLPPVHPIGISHRKGKNNTLEAQADDCGVPWAIGNADGGHDAINPVLGTMKDFEDFVKAAGKNGLEIAMDLALQTSPDHPWVKSNPEWFNKRADGTIAYAENPPKKYQDIYPINFDDDYEGIRNEVLRIIRLWVSKGVKIFRVDNPHTKPVHFWQDVMNIMREESPEVIFLAEAFTRPAMMHSLGKAGFHQSYTYFTWRTSKWELTEYAKEVAYTTSAFFRPNFWVNTPDINPFHLQSGNPAMFALRAVLASTLTPSWGMYAGYELYEHRAFKEGGEEYMDSEKYEIKVRDWDGATKKGLTLAPFIAQLNAIRKAHPALQRLRNITFHDTDSDAIIAYSKREGKDLILVVVNLDPSYAQGTTVHWNMQALGIDHHDFEVKDLLDGATMTWNPHTFVSLNPARPVGKVAHIVQVKL
;
A
#
# COMPACT_ATOMS: atom_id res chain seq x y z
N MET A 1 -34.47 -27.66 -19.90
CA MET A 1 -35.27 -27.07 -18.80
C MET A 1 -35.08 -25.57 -18.88
N ILE A 2 -36.13 -24.77 -18.80
CA ILE A 2 -36.00 -23.30 -18.84
C ILE A 2 -35.45 -22.83 -17.50
N PRO A 3 -34.40 -21.97 -17.48
CA PRO A 3 -33.92 -21.35 -16.25
C PRO A 3 -35.05 -20.51 -15.62
N ARG A 4 -35.42 -20.80 -14.38
CA ARG A 4 -36.56 -20.13 -13.70
C ARG A 4 -36.14 -19.22 -12.57
N ILE A 5 -34.88 -19.27 -12.16
CA ILE A 5 -34.33 -18.41 -11.14
C ILE A 5 -33.12 -17.69 -11.75
N PRO A 6 -33.30 -16.54 -12.42
CA PRO A 6 -32.21 -15.68 -12.82
C PRO A 6 -31.47 -15.14 -11.58
N ILE A 7 -30.14 -15.22 -11.62
CA ILE A 7 -29.26 -14.66 -10.59
C ILE A 7 -28.34 -13.64 -11.30
N THR A 8 -28.49 -12.37 -10.95
CA THR A 8 -27.81 -11.24 -11.62
C THR A 8 -27.17 -10.30 -10.62
N ASP A 9 -26.46 -9.28 -11.11
CA ASP A 9 -25.87 -8.20 -10.31
C ASP A 9 -25.06 -8.71 -9.12
N ILE A 10 -24.29 -9.78 -9.33
CA ILE A 10 -23.46 -10.38 -8.30
C ILE A 10 -22.28 -9.48 -7.98
N SER A 11 -22.07 -9.23 -6.68
CA SER A 11 -20.92 -8.49 -6.17
C SER A 11 -20.31 -9.29 -5.00
N PRO A 12 -18.96 -9.38 -4.93
CA PRO A 12 -17.98 -8.82 -5.85
C PRO A 12 -17.82 -9.65 -7.13
N ALA A 13 -17.76 -8.96 -8.26
CA ALA A 13 -17.42 -9.55 -9.55
C ALA A 13 -16.41 -8.61 -10.24
N VAL A 14 -15.21 -9.07 -10.50
CA VAL A 14 -14.16 -8.27 -11.12
C VAL A 14 -13.95 -8.72 -12.55
N TYR A 15 -14.26 -7.85 -13.50
CA TYR A 15 -14.13 -8.14 -14.92
C TYR A 15 -12.98 -7.32 -15.51
N PHE A 16 -12.05 -7.98 -16.22
CA PHE A 16 -10.91 -7.33 -16.84
C PHE A 16 -10.38 -8.18 -18.01
N GLY A 17 -10.02 -7.53 -19.12
CA GLY A 17 -9.44 -8.23 -20.27
C GLY A 17 -10.35 -9.25 -20.96
N GLY A 18 -11.67 -9.16 -20.79
CA GLY A 18 -12.61 -10.10 -21.41
C GLY A 18 -13.03 -11.28 -20.51
N GLU A 19 -12.55 -11.33 -19.27
CA GLU A 19 -12.82 -12.43 -18.33
C GLU A 19 -13.02 -11.96 -16.90
N PHE A 20 -13.56 -12.81 -16.04
CA PHE A 20 -13.54 -12.58 -14.60
C PHE A 20 -12.15 -12.87 -14.05
N VAL A 21 -11.58 -11.88 -13.35
CA VAL A 21 -10.33 -12.03 -12.61
C VAL A 21 -10.61 -12.20 -11.11
N ALA A 22 -9.65 -12.77 -10.39
CA ALA A 22 -9.85 -13.16 -9.01
C ALA A 22 -10.09 -11.96 -8.08
N VAL A 23 -11.13 -12.08 -7.24
CA VAL A 23 -11.31 -11.23 -6.08
C VAL A 23 -10.15 -11.43 -5.11
N LYS A 24 -9.53 -10.34 -4.67
CA LYS A 24 -8.40 -10.39 -3.75
C LYS A 24 -8.85 -10.67 -2.31
N ALA A 25 -8.16 -11.62 -1.68
CA ALA A 25 -8.36 -11.96 -0.27
C ALA A 25 -7.05 -12.40 0.39
N ILE A 26 -7.05 -12.54 1.70
CA ILE A 26 -6.09 -13.32 2.48
C ILE A 26 -6.84 -14.37 3.31
N ALA A 27 -6.12 -15.32 3.89
CA ALA A 27 -6.72 -16.30 4.78
C ALA A 27 -7.42 -15.63 5.98
N GLY A 28 -8.61 -16.12 6.35
CA GLY A 28 -9.43 -15.58 7.43
C GLY A 28 -10.25 -14.35 7.08
N GLU A 29 -10.10 -13.75 5.89
CA GLU A 29 -10.98 -12.65 5.48
C GLU A 29 -12.41 -13.12 5.16
N THR A 30 -13.36 -12.33 5.61
CA THR A 30 -14.78 -12.49 5.25
C THR A 30 -15.10 -11.54 4.11
N ILE A 31 -15.61 -12.11 3.01
CA ILE A 31 -16.00 -11.39 1.81
C ILE A 31 -17.52 -11.28 1.76
N ALA A 32 -18.03 -10.07 1.79
CA ALA A 32 -19.44 -9.81 1.59
C ALA A 32 -19.86 -10.11 0.14
N VAL A 33 -20.99 -10.77 -0.03
CA VAL A 33 -21.57 -11.09 -1.34
C VAL A 33 -23.00 -10.61 -1.40
N SER A 34 -23.37 -10.04 -2.53
CA SER A 34 -24.75 -9.69 -2.79
C SER A 34 -25.14 -10.09 -4.21
N ALA A 35 -26.43 -10.42 -4.43
CA ALA A 35 -26.97 -10.81 -5.71
C ALA A 35 -28.44 -10.39 -5.85
N THR A 36 -28.89 -10.09 -7.06
CA THR A 36 -30.28 -9.96 -7.39
C THR A 36 -30.79 -11.32 -7.84
N ILE A 37 -31.80 -11.87 -7.16
CA ILE A 37 -32.35 -13.23 -7.41
C ILE A 37 -33.84 -13.13 -7.64
N ILE A 38 -34.30 -13.56 -8.81
CA ILE A 38 -35.68 -13.36 -9.28
C ILE A 38 -36.34 -14.70 -9.50
N ILE A 39 -37.61 -14.80 -9.11
CA ILE A 39 -38.52 -15.91 -9.48
C ILE A 39 -39.87 -15.35 -9.87
N GLU A 40 -40.55 -16.02 -10.82
CA GLU A 40 -41.93 -15.68 -11.17
C GLU A 40 -42.92 -16.08 -10.07
N GLY A 41 -43.95 -15.27 -9.89
CA GLY A 41 -45.05 -15.54 -8.96
C GLY A 41 -44.78 -15.06 -7.54
N HIS A 42 -45.27 -15.81 -6.55
CA HIS A 42 -45.20 -15.46 -5.11
C HIS A 42 -44.49 -16.54 -4.30
N GLU A 43 -43.66 -17.38 -4.97
CA GLU A 43 -42.92 -18.46 -4.31
C GLU A 43 -41.77 -17.86 -3.45
N THR A 44 -41.51 -18.47 -2.32
CA THR A 44 -40.42 -18.09 -1.44
C THR A 44 -39.10 -18.63 -1.97
N LEU A 45 -38.08 -17.78 -2.04
CA LEU A 45 -36.72 -18.15 -2.39
C LEU A 45 -35.88 -18.37 -1.14
N THR A 46 -35.04 -19.41 -1.19
CA THR A 46 -33.88 -19.57 -0.32
C THR A 46 -32.64 -19.42 -1.18
N ALA A 47 -31.64 -18.73 -0.65
CA ALA A 47 -30.39 -18.48 -1.37
C ALA A 47 -29.18 -18.68 -0.46
N GLU A 48 -28.07 -19.09 -1.05
CA GLU A 48 -26.78 -19.27 -0.35
C GLU A 48 -25.61 -18.91 -1.25
N VAL A 49 -24.50 -18.52 -0.64
CA VAL A 49 -23.21 -18.38 -1.30
C VAL A 49 -22.29 -19.49 -0.84
N CYS A 50 -21.74 -20.24 -1.79
CA CYS A 50 -20.86 -21.37 -1.50
C CYS A 50 -19.48 -21.14 -2.12
N LEU A 51 -18.44 -21.29 -1.30
CA LEU A 51 -17.03 -21.18 -1.69
C LEU A 51 -16.45 -22.57 -1.94
N TYR A 52 -15.72 -22.71 -3.04
CA TYR A 52 -15.06 -23.94 -3.45
C TYR A 52 -13.57 -23.71 -3.63
N ASN A 53 -12.76 -24.70 -3.30
CA ASN A 53 -11.32 -24.68 -3.62
C ASN A 53 -11.06 -25.12 -5.08
N SER A 54 -9.80 -25.03 -5.53
CA SER A 54 -9.35 -25.42 -6.88
C SER A 54 -9.65 -26.89 -7.25
N LYS A 55 -9.91 -27.76 -6.25
CA LYS A 55 -10.30 -29.17 -6.46
C LYS A 55 -11.82 -29.37 -6.48
N ASN A 56 -12.60 -28.29 -6.62
CA ASN A 56 -14.07 -28.29 -6.59
C ASN A 56 -14.68 -28.85 -5.28
N LYS A 57 -13.94 -28.83 -4.17
CA LYS A 57 -14.46 -29.15 -2.85
C LYS A 57 -15.02 -27.89 -2.20
N MET A 58 -16.28 -27.95 -1.77
CA MET A 58 -16.93 -26.89 -0.99
C MET A 58 -16.22 -26.75 0.37
N VAL A 59 -15.82 -25.51 0.70
CA VAL A 59 -15.07 -25.19 1.92
C VAL A 59 -15.81 -24.24 2.84
N ASP A 60 -16.76 -23.48 2.34
CA ASP A 60 -17.70 -22.66 3.12
C ASP A 60 -19.01 -22.53 2.35
N CYS A 61 -20.14 -22.43 3.04
CA CYS A 61 -21.43 -22.16 2.41
C CYS A 61 -22.35 -21.52 3.44
N LYS A 62 -22.88 -20.35 3.14
CA LYS A 62 -23.69 -19.55 4.06
C LYS A 62 -24.93 -19.00 3.38
N PRO A 63 -26.05 -18.80 4.12
CA PRO A 63 -27.26 -18.24 3.56
C PRO A 63 -27.03 -16.79 3.09
N LEU A 64 -27.72 -16.45 2.00
CA LEU A 64 -27.98 -15.08 1.58
C LEU A 64 -29.41 -14.72 2.01
N VAL A 65 -29.56 -13.55 2.61
CA VAL A 65 -30.85 -13.07 3.13
C VAL A 65 -31.25 -11.76 2.45
N GLN A 66 -32.56 -11.55 2.28
CA GLN A 66 -33.05 -10.24 1.83
C GLN A 66 -32.82 -9.19 2.91
N ASN A 67 -32.10 -8.13 2.59
CA ASN A 67 -31.87 -7.01 3.51
C ASN A 67 -33.14 -6.21 3.82
N TRP A 68 -34.01 -6.07 2.79
CA TRP A 68 -35.27 -5.36 2.91
C TRP A 68 -36.41 -6.21 2.36
N PRO A 69 -37.45 -6.48 3.14
CA PRO A 69 -38.63 -7.20 2.63
C PRO A 69 -39.19 -6.55 1.37
N GLY A 70 -39.45 -7.36 0.34
CA GLY A 70 -40.00 -6.90 -0.94
C GLY A 70 -38.94 -6.41 -1.94
N THR A 71 -37.65 -6.58 -1.66
CA THR A 71 -36.58 -6.44 -2.65
C THR A 71 -36.10 -7.81 -3.10
N ASP A 72 -35.62 -7.90 -4.35
CA ASP A 72 -35.00 -9.13 -4.88
C ASP A 72 -33.49 -9.17 -4.59
N ARG A 73 -33.00 -8.27 -3.71
CA ARG A 73 -31.58 -8.18 -3.32
C ARG A 73 -31.27 -9.02 -2.09
N TYR A 74 -30.37 -9.97 -2.26
CA TYR A 74 -29.92 -10.91 -1.23
C TYR A 74 -28.46 -10.63 -0.88
N GLU A 75 -28.13 -10.70 0.40
CA GLU A 75 -26.79 -10.43 0.92
C GLU A 75 -26.35 -11.47 1.94
N GLY A 76 -25.04 -11.72 1.97
CA GLY A 76 -24.38 -12.62 2.91
C GLY A 76 -22.89 -12.55 2.75
N SER A 77 -22.17 -13.59 3.15
CA SER A 77 -20.72 -13.61 3.06
C SER A 77 -20.17 -15.02 3.09
N PHE A 78 -18.94 -15.20 2.63
CA PHE A 78 -18.12 -16.38 2.91
C PHE A 78 -16.80 -15.98 3.57
N THR A 79 -16.15 -16.96 4.22
CA THR A 79 -14.82 -16.77 4.82
C THR A 79 -13.82 -17.61 4.06
N VAL A 80 -12.69 -17.00 3.68
CA VAL A 80 -11.60 -17.67 2.95
C VAL A 80 -10.74 -18.44 3.96
N PRO A 81 -10.63 -19.78 3.87
CA PRO A 81 -10.03 -20.57 4.95
C PRO A 81 -8.51 -20.62 4.92
N ALA A 82 -7.87 -20.42 3.76
CA ALA A 82 -6.43 -20.59 3.55
C ALA A 82 -5.94 -19.79 2.35
N GLN A 83 -4.63 -19.69 2.20
CA GLN A 83 -3.99 -19.15 0.99
C GLN A 83 -4.25 -20.09 -0.20
N GLY A 84 -4.43 -19.51 -1.41
CA GLY A 84 -4.61 -20.23 -2.67
C GLY A 84 -5.81 -19.79 -3.48
N ASP A 85 -6.15 -20.61 -4.47
CA ASP A 85 -7.22 -20.33 -5.43
C ASP A 85 -8.54 -20.96 -5.01
N PHE A 86 -9.59 -20.16 -5.13
CA PHE A 86 -10.97 -20.50 -4.83
C PHE A 86 -11.89 -19.93 -5.91
N TYR A 87 -13.14 -20.34 -5.87
CA TYR A 87 -14.22 -19.64 -6.56
C TYR A 87 -15.51 -19.75 -5.73
N PHE A 88 -16.38 -18.78 -5.85
CA PHE A 88 -17.69 -18.85 -5.25
C PHE A 88 -18.78 -18.90 -6.31
N VAL A 89 -19.92 -19.46 -5.92
CA VAL A 89 -21.17 -19.44 -6.66
C VAL A 89 -22.30 -19.00 -5.75
N VAL A 90 -23.32 -18.37 -6.32
CA VAL A 90 -24.60 -18.11 -5.65
C VAL A 90 -25.57 -19.16 -6.10
N LYS A 91 -26.23 -19.81 -5.16
CA LYS A 91 -27.28 -20.82 -5.41
C LYS A 91 -28.59 -20.33 -4.84
N ALA A 92 -29.67 -20.65 -5.54
CA ALA A 92 -31.02 -20.34 -5.07
C ALA A 92 -31.96 -21.50 -5.37
N SER A 93 -32.94 -21.64 -4.52
CA SER A 93 -34.00 -22.65 -4.71
C SER A 93 -35.33 -22.13 -4.22
N SER A 94 -36.39 -22.65 -4.85
CA SER A 94 -37.76 -22.49 -4.39
C SER A 94 -38.46 -23.83 -4.44
N THR A 95 -39.22 -24.13 -3.41
CA THR A 95 -39.99 -25.36 -3.30
C THR A 95 -41.47 -25.03 -3.06
N SER A 96 -42.32 -25.46 -3.96
CA SER A 96 -43.78 -25.42 -3.81
C SER A 96 -44.33 -26.83 -3.68
N GLN A 97 -45.61 -26.95 -3.43
CA GLN A 97 -46.29 -28.26 -3.38
C GLN A 97 -46.23 -29.02 -4.71
N TYR A 98 -45.92 -28.34 -5.83
CA TYR A 98 -45.91 -28.92 -7.16
C TYR A 98 -44.53 -29.20 -7.72
N ARG A 99 -43.49 -28.46 -7.22
CA ARG A 99 -42.14 -28.53 -7.80
C ARG A 99 -41.08 -27.94 -6.90
N THR A 100 -39.85 -28.39 -7.11
CA THR A 100 -38.63 -27.69 -6.68
C THR A 100 -37.91 -27.15 -7.91
N VAL A 101 -37.52 -25.89 -7.88
CA VAL A 101 -36.71 -25.26 -8.91
C VAL A 101 -35.41 -24.74 -8.26
N THR A 102 -34.32 -24.82 -9.01
CA THR A 102 -32.99 -24.38 -8.55
C THR A 102 -32.36 -23.49 -9.61
N GLY A 103 -31.52 -22.55 -9.14
CA GLY A 103 -30.65 -21.73 -9.97
C GLY A 103 -29.23 -21.72 -9.37
N GLU A 104 -28.24 -21.62 -10.23
CA GLU A 104 -26.82 -21.46 -9.83
C GLU A 104 -26.18 -20.44 -10.76
N SER A 105 -25.36 -19.56 -10.19
CA SER A 105 -24.60 -18.55 -10.94
C SER A 105 -23.40 -19.15 -11.65
N GLU A 106 -22.72 -18.33 -12.44
CA GLU A 106 -21.37 -18.60 -12.91
C GLU A 106 -20.38 -18.65 -11.72
N LYS A 107 -19.19 -19.16 -12.00
CA LYS A 107 -18.08 -19.22 -11.03
C LYS A 107 -17.35 -17.88 -10.99
N TYR A 108 -17.21 -17.31 -9.81
CA TYR A 108 -16.48 -16.07 -9.57
C TYR A 108 -15.15 -16.39 -8.87
N PRO A 109 -14.00 -16.17 -9.52
CA PRO A 109 -12.71 -16.54 -8.96
C PRO A 109 -12.33 -15.68 -7.75
N VAL A 110 -11.66 -16.29 -6.77
CA VAL A 110 -11.11 -15.66 -5.57
C VAL A 110 -9.68 -16.14 -5.39
N HIS A 111 -8.75 -15.23 -5.15
CA HIS A 111 -7.36 -15.58 -4.82
C HIS A 111 -6.99 -15.04 -3.45
N ALA A 112 -6.57 -15.93 -2.57
CA ALA A 112 -6.05 -15.57 -1.26
C ALA A 112 -4.53 -15.55 -1.27
N ASP A 113 -3.96 -14.35 -1.18
CA ASP A 113 -2.54 -14.14 -1.04
C ASP A 113 -2.07 -14.38 0.40
N ARG A 114 -0.76 -14.39 0.63
CA ARG A 114 -0.20 -14.36 1.98
C ARG A 114 -0.55 -13.06 2.70
N ASP A 115 -0.57 -13.07 4.02
CA ASP A 115 -1.02 -11.94 4.86
C ASP A 115 -0.30 -10.62 4.53
N ARG A 116 0.98 -10.67 4.19
CA ARG A 116 1.79 -9.49 3.82
C ARG A 116 1.24 -8.73 2.60
N ALA A 117 0.47 -9.35 1.75
CA ALA A 117 -0.20 -8.68 0.63
C ALA A 117 -1.29 -7.69 1.07
N LEU A 118 -1.80 -7.80 2.30
CA LEU A 118 -2.77 -6.90 2.89
C LEU A 118 -2.21 -6.11 4.06
N ILE A 119 -1.41 -6.74 4.94
CA ILE A 119 -1.00 -6.23 6.23
C ILE A 119 0.48 -5.88 6.22
N GLY A 120 0.84 -4.64 6.53
CA GLY A 120 2.23 -4.26 6.65
C GLY A 120 2.46 -2.83 7.10
N SER A 121 3.59 -2.63 7.73
CA SER A 121 4.15 -1.32 8.03
C SER A 121 5.47 -1.19 7.30
N TRP A 122 5.58 -0.22 6.38
CA TRP A 122 6.68 -0.07 5.45
C TRP A 122 7.56 1.12 5.82
N TYR A 123 8.87 0.93 5.72
CA TYR A 123 9.85 1.99 5.89
C TYR A 123 10.76 2.05 4.67
N GLU A 124 10.98 3.23 4.12
CA GLU A 124 11.86 3.44 2.98
C GLU A 124 13.12 4.19 3.42
N PHE A 125 14.29 3.70 3.05
CA PHE A 125 15.54 4.44 3.14
C PHE A 125 16.48 4.18 1.95
N PHE A 126 17.39 5.12 1.72
CA PHE A 126 18.47 4.98 0.75
C PHE A 126 19.69 4.36 1.43
N PRO A 127 20.16 3.15 1.03
CA PRO A 127 21.34 2.53 1.66
C PRO A 127 22.58 3.42 1.63
N ARG A 128 22.73 4.24 0.56
CA ARG A 128 23.86 5.18 0.42
C ARG A 128 23.89 6.30 1.48
N SER A 129 22.77 6.56 2.14
CA SER A 129 22.68 7.57 3.21
C SER A 129 22.85 6.96 4.60
N GLU A 130 22.59 5.67 4.76
CA GLU A 130 22.67 5.03 6.07
C GLU A 130 24.12 4.71 6.46
N GLY A 131 24.61 5.47 7.44
CA GLY A 131 26.00 5.46 7.86
C GLY A 131 26.93 6.28 6.97
N ALA A 132 26.38 7.14 6.13
CA ALA A 132 27.15 8.15 5.39
C ALA A 132 27.81 9.15 6.36
N VAL A 133 28.98 9.66 5.98
CA VAL A 133 29.79 10.54 6.81
C VAL A 133 30.12 11.82 6.04
N ARG A 134 29.89 12.97 6.68
CA ARG A 134 30.37 14.27 6.17
C ARG A 134 31.81 14.47 6.59
N ASN A 135 32.68 14.62 5.61
CA ASN A 135 34.11 14.83 5.81
C ASN A 135 34.45 16.30 6.18
N ALA A 136 35.65 16.54 6.69
CA ALA A 136 36.11 17.87 7.09
C ALA A 136 36.19 18.86 5.90
N ASP A 137 36.40 18.36 4.69
CA ASP A 137 36.43 19.14 3.45
C ASP A 137 35.02 19.43 2.86
N GLY A 138 33.96 18.97 3.55
CA GLY A 138 32.58 19.15 3.14
C GLY A 138 32.04 18.07 2.20
N THR A 139 32.88 17.17 1.69
CA THR A 139 32.43 16.01 0.90
C THR A 139 31.66 15.01 1.76
N VAL A 140 30.90 14.13 1.13
CA VAL A 140 30.15 13.08 1.83
C VAL A 140 30.63 11.70 1.34
N THR A 141 31.10 10.89 2.28
CA THR A 141 31.38 9.48 2.02
C THR A 141 30.05 8.70 2.08
N SER A 142 29.75 7.95 1.03
CA SER A 142 28.53 7.14 0.91
C SER A 142 28.45 6.06 1.99
N GLY A 143 27.25 5.80 2.47
CA GLY A 143 26.93 4.54 3.14
C GLY A 143 26.99 3.36 2.17
N THR A 144 27.01 2.16 2.76
CA THR A 144 27.09 0.86 2.07
C THR A 144 26.06 -0.10 2.67
N PHE A 145 25.87 -1.30 2.10
CA PHE A 145 25.06 -2.33 2.75
C PHE A 145 25.56 -2.70 4.15
N ALA A 146 26.89 -2.71 4.34
CA ALA A 146 27.49 -2.98 5.64
C ALA A 146 27.15 -1.90 6.68
N THR A 147 27.17 -0.64 6.30
CA THR A 147 26.78 0.47 7.21
C THR A 147 25.26 0.53 7.39
N ALA A 148 24.48 0.33 6.35
CA ALA A 148 23.02 0.28 6.40
C ALA A 148 22.48 -0.87 7.29
N THR A 149 23.21 -1.99 7.37
CA THR A 149 22.88 -3.09 8.28
C THR A 149 22.79 -2.63 9.74
N LYS A 150 23.58 -1.64 10.13
CA LYS A 150 23.55 -1.08 11.50
C LYS A 150 22.28 -0.30 11.81
N ARG A 151 21.55 0.15 10.79
CA ARG A 151 20.27 0.86 10.92
C ARG A 151 19.08 -0.10 11.14
N LEU A 152 19.19 -1.36 10.71
CA LEU A 152 18.10 -2.34 10.74
C LEU A 152 17.45 -2.53 12.12
N PRO A 153 18.22 -2.63 13.24
CA PRO A 153 17.60 -2.73 14.57
C PRO A 153 16.75 -1.51 14.92
N GLY A 154 17.15 -0.31 14.52
CA GLY A 154 16.38 0.91 14.75
C GLY A 154 15.07 0.96 13.96
N VAL A 155 15.07 0.48 12.71
CA VAL A 155 13.86 0.34 11.89
C VAL A 155 12.92 -0.70 12.50
N ALA A 156 13.44 -1.86 12.90
CA ALA A 156 12.68 -2.92 13.56
C ALA A 156 12.09 -2.46 14.91
N ALA A 157 12.84 -1.65 15.68
CA ALA A 157 12.38 -1.09 16.96
C ALA A 157 11.19 -0.14 16.78
N MET A 158 11.07 0.54 15.65
CA MET A 158 9.87 1.32 15.28
C MET A 158 8.68 0.42 14.88
N GLY A 159 8.86 -0.89 14.82
CA GLY A 159 7.79 -1.85 14.55
C GLY A 159 7.45 -2.05 13.07
N PHE A 160 8.31 -1.63 12.15
CA PHE A 160 8.12 -1.88 10.72
C PHE A 160 8.32 -3.36 10.37
N ASP A 161 7.68 -3.78 9.28
CA ASP A 161 7.70 -5.16 8.78
C ASP A 161 8.44 -5.28 7.45
N VAL A 162 8.42 -4.21 6.66
CA VAL A 162 8.99 -4.15 5.32
C VAL A 162 9.95 -2.97 5.24
N LEU A 163 11.15 -3.23 4.75
CA LEU A 163 12.13 -2.22 4.40
C LEU A 163 12.21 -2.11 2.88
N TYR A 164 11.75 -0.98 2.34
CA TYR A 164 11.84 -0.69 0.93
C TYR A 164 13.12 0.07 0.60
N LEU A 165 13.83 -0.40 -0.43
CA LEU A 165 15.07 0.19 -0.95
C LEU A 165 14.81 0.75 -2.34
N PRO A 166 15.11 2.04 -2.60
CA PRO A 166 15.29 2.56 -3.96
C PRO A 166 16.27 1.71 -4.76
N PRO A 167 16.32 1.83 -6.11
CA PRO A 167 17.20 1.00 -6.92
C PRO A 167 18.63 0.95 -6.39
N VAL A 168 19.17 -0.25 -6.26
CA VAL A 168 20.52 -0.52 -5.72
C VAL A 168 21.54 -0.82 -6.82
N HIS A 169 21.15 -0.59 -8.07
CA HIS A 169 21.91 -0.88 -9.27
C HIS A 169 22.95 0.20 -9.59
N PRO A 170 23.91 -0.09 -10.47
CA PRO A 170 24.81 0.94 -11.02
C PRO A 170 24.02 2.11 -11.60
N ILE A 171 24.50 3.32 -11.39
CA ILE A 171 23.86 4.57 -11.83
C ILE A 171 24.57 5.11 -13.05
N GLY A 172 23.82 5.59 -14.05
CA GLY A 172 24.34 6.20 -15.27
C GLY A 172 25.27 7.41 -15.01
N ILE A 173 26.15 7.65 -15.97
CA ILE A 173 27.11 8.75 -15.94
C ILE A 173 26.67 9.85 -16.90
N SER A 174 26.23 9.47 -18.11
CA SER A 174 25.76 10.40 -19.13
C SER A 174 24.50 11.11 -18.69
N HIS A 175 24.48 12.44 -18.82
CA HIS A 175 23.39 13.32 -18.41
C HIS A 175 23.01 13.18 -16.92
N ARG A 176 23.97 12.74 -16.09
CA ARG A 176 23.76 12.61 -14.64
C ARG A 176 23.22 13.90 -14.05
N LYS A 177 22.22 13.81 -13.20
CA LYS A 177 21.67 14.93 -12.46
C LYS A 177 22.54 15.26 -11.24
N GLY A 178 22.75 16.54 -11.02
CA GLY A 178 23.38 17.05 -9.78
C GLY A 178 22.36 17.38 -8.68
N LYS A 179 22.84 17.91 -7.57
CA LYS A 179 22.03 18.31 -6.41
C LYS A 179 20.84 19.18 -6.82
N ASN A 180 19.69 18.96 -6.17
CA ASN A 180 18.44 19.66 -6.48
C ASN A 180 18.05 19.60 -7.97
N ASN A 181 18.35 18.48 -8.65
CA ASN A 181 17.99 18.21 -10.04
C ASN A 181 18.67 19.15 -11.05
N THR A 182 19.88 19.64 -10.78
CA THR A 182 20.65 20.40 -11.77
C THR A 182 21.04 19.53 -12.96
N LEU A 183 21.11 20.14 -14.16
CA LEU A 183 21.38 19.41 -15.42
C LEU A 183 22.85 18.97 -15.55
N GLU A 184 23.75 19.65 -14.87
CA GLU A 184 25.18 19.36 -14.90
C GLU A 184 25.63 18.88 -13.52
N ALA A 185 26.03 17.60 -13.44
CA ALA A 185 26.55 17.01 -12.23
C ALA A 185 28.00 17.46 -11.99
N GLN A 186 28.33 17.70 -10.72
CA GLN A 186 29.70 17.87 -10.27
C GLN A 186 30.37 16.50 -10.06
N ALA A 187 31.69 16.49 -9.90
CA ALA A 187 32.46 15.25 -9.77
C ALA A 187 32.05 14.39 -8.55
N ASP A 188 31.51 15.02 -7.50
CA ASP A 188 31.06 14.39 -6.26
C ASP A 188 29.56 14.07 -6.23
N ASP A 189 28.81 14.37 -7.31
CA ASP A 189 27.40 14.07 -7.39
C ASP A 189 27.13 12.58 -7.60
N CYS A 190 26.32 12.01 -6.72
CA CYS A 190 26.05 10.58 -6.69
C CYS A 190 25.06 10.08 -7.74
N GLY A 191 24.37 11.00 -8.45
CA GLY A 191 23.34 10.66 -9.43
C GLY A 191 22.04 10.11 -8.83
N VAL A 192 21.08 9.85 -9.71
CA VAL A 192 19.72 9.40 -9.37
C VAL A 192 19.66 7.86 -9.44
N PRO A 193 19.25 7.15 -8.38
CA PRO A 193 19.20 5.68 -8.38
C PRO A 193 18.31 5.11 -9.50
N TRP A 194 17.29 5.82 -9.94
CA TRP A 194 16.37 5.39 -11.02
C TRP A 194 16.95 5.55 -12.43
N ALA A 195 18.10 6.21 -12.59
CA ALA A 195 18.87 6.23 -13.84
C ALA A 195 19.80 5.01 -13.87
N ILE A 196 19.21 3.82 -14.09
CA ILE A 196 19.83 2.52 -13.89
C ILE A 196 20.79 2.16 -15.03
N GLY A 197 22.00 1.74 -14.68
CA GLY A 197 22.96 1.08 -15.56
C GLY A 197 24.13 1.94 -15.97
N ASN A 198 25.31 1.31 -16.01
CA ASN A 198 26.56 1.82 -16.57
C ASN A 198 27.47 0.65 -16.95
N ALA A 199 28.76 0.87 -17.09
CA ALA A 199 29.73 -0.18 -17.44
C ALA A 199 29.83 -1.33 -16.40
N ASP A 200 29.40 -1.07 -15.14
CA ASP A 200 29.40 -2.07 -14.06
C ASP A 200 28.16 -2.99 -14.11
N GLY A 201 27.20 -2.71 -14.98
CA GLY A 201 26.00 -3.54 -15.17
C GLY A 201 24.68 -2.76 -15.15
N GLY A 202 23.58 -3.50 -15.13
CA GLY A 202 22.20 -2.99 -15.18
C GLY A 202 21.35 -3.46 -13.99
N HIS A 203 20.11 -3.86 -14.29
CA HIS A 203 19.10 -4.28 -13.29
C HIS A 203 19.44 -5.57 -12.53
N ASP A 204 20.46 -6.29 -12.94
CA ASP A 204 20.94 -7.54 -12.34
C ASP A 204 22.28 -7.36 -11.58
N ALA A 205 22.76 -6.12 -11.46
CA ALA A 205 24.01 -5.79 -10.79
C ALA A 205 23.78 -4.88 -9.57
N ILE A 206 24.72 -4.94 -8.63
CA ILE A 206 24.80 -4.05 -7.48
C ILE A 206 25.72 -2.86 -7.81
N ASN A 207 25.31 -1.67 -7.43
CA ASN A 207 26.16 -0.48 -7.48
C ASN A 207 27.42 -0.71 -6.62
N PRO A 208 28.64 -0.66 -7.20
CA PRO A 208 29.87 -0.92 -6.47
C PRO A 208 30.08 -0.02 -5.25
N VAL A 209 29.50 1.19 -5.24
CA VAL A 209 29.54 2.11 -4.09
C VAL A 209 28.82 1.53 -2.87
N LEU A 210 27.78 0.72 -3.07
CA LEU A 210 27.02 0.07 -1.98
C LEU A 210 27.67 -1.22 -1.50
N GLY A 211 28.52 -1.85 -2.32
CA GLY A 211 29.16 -3.12 -2.03
C GLY A 211 29.02 -4.12 -3.18
N THR A 212 29.11 -5.40 -2.84
CA THR A 212 29.01 -6.54 -3.76
C THR A 212 27.62 -7.22 -3.67
N MET A 213 27.35 -8.15 -4.57
CA MET A 213 26.16 -9.02 -4.47
C MET A 213 26.14 -9.79 -3.14
N LYS A 214 27.32 -10.22 -2.66
CA LYS A 214 27.42 -10.90 -1.35
C LYS A 214 27.04 -9.98 -0.19
N ASP A 215 27.44 -8.72 -0.24
CA ASP A 215 27.07 -7.73 0.78
C ASP A 215 25.56 -7.48 0.79
N PHE A 216 24.93 -7.47 -0.40
CA PHE A 216 23.47 -7.39 -0.50
C PHE A 216 22.78 -8.62 0.11
N GLU A 217 23.24 -9.83 -0.22
CA GLU A 217 22.69 -11.07 0.36
C GLU A 217 22.83 -11.09 1.90
N ASP A 218 23.96 -10.63 2.42
CA ASP A 218 24.18 -10.53 3.86
C ASP A 218 23.27 -9.48 4.51
N PHE A 219 23.02 -8.37 3.81
CA PHE A 219 22.07 -7.35 4.24
C PHE A 219 20.62 -7.90 4.29
N VAL A 220 20.17 -8.59 3.24
CA VAL A 220 18.83 -9.24 3.21
C VAL A 220 18.68 -10.23 4.36
N LYS A 221 19.73 -11.04 4.59
CA LYS A 221 19.75 -11.99 5.71
C LYS A 221 19.71 -11.30 7.08
N ALA A 222 20.42 -10.18 7.24
CA ALA A 222 20.39 -9.38 8.46
C ALA A 222 19.02 -8.72 8.68
N ALA A 223 18.37 -8.23 7.61
CA ALA A 223 17.01 -7.71 7.67
C ALA A 223 16.03 -8.79 8.17
N GLY A 224 16.08 -9.99 7.61
CA GLY A 224 15.26 -11.13 8.06
C GLY A 224 15.45 -11.48 9.53
N LYS A 225 16.69 -11.41 10.06
CA LYS A 225 16.96 -11.61 11.49
C LYS A 225 16.33 -10.53 12.39
N ASN A 226 16.08 -9.35 11.85
CA ASN A 226 15.39 -8.26 12.53
C ASN A 226 13.86 -8.28 12.27
N GLY A 227 13.33 -9.31 11.61
CA GLY A 227 11.90 -9.41 11.28
C GLY A 227 11.45 -8.51 10.13
N LEU A 228 12.39 -8.02 9.32
CA LEU A 228 12.13 -7.16 8.17
C LEU A 228 12.21 -7.95 6.86
N GLU A 229 11.20 -7.80 6.01
CA GLU A 229 11.26 -8.25 4.61
C GLU A 229 11.80 -7.11 3.74
N ILE A 230 12.69 -7.42 2.78
CA ILE A 230 13.17 -6.43 1.83
C ILE A 230 12.19 -6.29 0.68
N ALA A 231 11.74 -5.05 0.43
CA ALA A 231 11.12 -4.64 -0.81
C ALA A 231 12.15 -3.94 -1.68
N MET A 232 12.29 -4.40 -2.92
CA MET A 232 13.23 -3.86 -3.89
C MET A 232 12.49 -3.06 -4.95
N ASP A 233 13.07 -1.96 -5.40
CA ASP A 233 12.51 -1.20 -6.52
C ASP A 233 12.68 -1.96 -7.84
N LEU A 234 11.63 -2.02 -8.63
CA LEU A 234 11.63 -2.52 -10.01
C LEU A 234 11.25 -1.37 -10.95
N ALA A 235 12.25 -0.67 -11.45
CA ALA A 235 12.08 0.44 -12.37
C ALA A 235 12.49 0.02 -13.79
N LEU A 236 11.51 -0.20 -14.67
CA LEU A 236 11.76 -0.62 -16.05
C LEU A 236 12.07 0.58 -16.93
N GLN A 237 13.27 1.09 -16.75
CA GLN A 237 13.88 2.19 -17.49
C GLN A 237 15.40 2.11 -17.35
N THR A 238 16.13 2.79 -18.20
CA THR A 238 17.59 2.73 -18.19
C THR A 238 18.22 4.11 -18.21
N SER A 239 19.47 4.20 -17.77
CA SER A 239 20.32 5.33 -18.16
C SER A 239 20.75 5.19 -19.64
N PRO A 240 21.32 6.27 -20.24
CA PRO A 240 21.96 6.16 -21.55
C PRO A 240 23.14 5.17 -21.61
N ASP A 241 23.75 4.87 -20.47
CA ASP A 241 24.94 4.02 -20.36
C ASP A 241 24.63 2.55 -20.07
N HIS A 242 23.35 2.19 -19.97
CA HIS A 242 22.92 0.82 -19.66
C HIS A 242 23.36 -0.17 -20.75
N PRO A 243 23.81 -1.38 -20.39
CA PRO A 243 24.20 -2.40 -21.37
C PRO A 243 23.17 -2.67 -22.47
N TRP A 244 21.87 -2.65 -22.15
CA TRP A 244 20.80 -2.85 -23.13
C TRP A 244 20.78 -1.82 -24.26
N VAL A 245 21.26 -0.61 -24.06
CA VAL A 245 21.30 0.43 -25.11
C VAL A 245 22.16 -0.04 -26.30
N LYS A 246 23.18 -0.86 -26.03
CA LYS A 246 24.05 -1.43 -27.06
C LYS A 246 23.62 -2.82 -27.50
N SER A 247 23.18 -3.67 -26.55
CA SER A 247 22.85 -5.07 -26.85
C SER A 247 21.46 -5.25 -27.47
N ASN A 248 20.52 -4.40 -27.13
CA ASN A 248 19.10 -4.47 -27.53
C ASN A 248 18.58 -3.08 -27.93
N PRO A 249 19.14 -2.47 -28.99
CA PRO A 249 18.78 -1.10 -29.38
C PRO A 249 17.32 -0.95 -29.85
N GLU A 250 16.65 -2.05 -30.20
CA GLU A 250 15.23 -2.14 -30.52
C GLU A 250 14.32 -1.91 -29.30
N TRP A 251 14.85 -2.05 -28.09
CA TRP A 251 14.09 -1.77 -26.86
C TRP A 251 13.95 -0.27 -26.55
N PHE A 252 14.40 0.60 -27.46
CA PHE A 252 14.37 2.04 -27.24
C PHE A 252 13.80 2.78 -28.44
N ASN A 253 12.91 3.75 -28.15
CA ASN A 253 12.36 4.62 -29.19
C ASN A 253 13.40 5.62 -29.70
N LYS A 254 13.53 5.74 -31.01
CA LYS A 254 14.42 6.72 -31.65
C LYS A 254 13.65 7.90 -32.21
N ARG A 255 14.22 9.09 -32.07
CA ARG A 255 13.75 10.30 -32.72
C ARG A 255 14.17 10.28 -34.22
N ALA A 256 13.59 11.19 -34.99
CA ALA A 256 13.89 11.31 -36.43
C ALA A 256 15.38 11.57 -36.73
N ASP A 257 16.10 12.18 -35.79
CA ASP A 257 17.55 12.43 -35.88
C ASP A 257 18.42 11.23 -35.48
N GLY A 258 17.79 10.09 -35.12
CA GLY A 258 18.47 8.87 -34.71
C GLY A 258 18.82 8.81 -33.22
N THR A 259 18.61 9.86 -32.45
CA THR A 259 18.83 9.86 -30.99
C THR A 259 17.72 9.09 -30.28
N ILE A 260 18.06 8.45 -29.13
CA ILE A 260 17.09 7.77 -28.29
C ILE A 260 16.25 8.81 -27.54
N ALA A 261 14.94 8.59 -27.49
CA ALA A 261 14.03 9.45 -26.72
C ALA A 261 14.21 9.24 -25.23
N TYR A 262 14.47 10.30 -24.49
CA TYR A 262 14.48 10.27 -23.02
C TYR A 262 13.07 10.42 -22.44
N ALA A 263 12.90 10.06 -21.15
CA ALA A 263 11.62 10.13 -20.46
C ALA A 263 11.16 11.60 -20.26
N GLU A 264 9.89 11.84 -20.49
CA GLU A 264 9.25 13.14 -20.27
C GLU A 264 7.91 12.97 -19.55
N ASN A 265 7.65 13.85 -18.60
CA ASN A 265 6.34 14.05 -17.97
C ASN A 265 6.13 15.57 -17.86
N PRO A 266 5.65 16.22 -18.91
CA PRO A 266 5.64 17.67 -19.01
C PRO A 266 5.02 18.36 -17.79
N PRO A 267 5.65 19.39 -17.25
CA PRO A 267 6.85 20.08 -17.78
C PRO A 267 8.20 19.42 -17.42
N LYS A 268 8.20 18.28 -16.69
CA LYS A 268 9.42 17.58 -16.27
C LYS A 268 10.07 16.83 -17.44
N LYS A 269 11.42 16.88 -17.49
CA LYS A 269 12.26 16.13 -18.43
C LYS A 269 13.33 15.37 -17.67
N TYR A 270 13.53 14.11 -18.06
CA TYR A 270 14.46 13.17 -17.41
C TYR A 270 15.52 12.73 -18.43
N GLN A 271 16.48 13.61 -18.72
CA GLN A 271 17.49 13.39 -19.77
C GLN A 271 18.44 12.21 -19.45
N ASP A 272 18.51 11.83 -18.19
CA ASP A 272 19.27 10.71 -17.66
C ASP A 272 18.51 9.36 -17.71
N ILE A 273 17.29 9.34 -18.26
CA ILE A 273 16.43 8.14 -18.28
C ILE A 273 15.89 7.88 -19.69
N TYR A 274 16.09 6.65 -20.19
CA TYR A 274 15.50 6.11 -21.40
C TYR A 274 14.36 5.15 -21.06
N PRO A 275 13.11 5.42 -21.49
CA PRO A 275 11.99 4.48 -21.35
C PRO A 275 12.17 3.27 -22.27
N ILE A 276 11.60 2.14 -21.87
CA ILE A 276 11.59 0.92 -22.67
C ILE A 276 10.46 0.96 -23.69
N ASN A 277 10.77 0.57 -24.94
CA ASN A 277 9.80 0.33 -26.02
C ASN A 277 9.41 -1.15 -26.00
N PHE A 278 8.14 -1.44 -25.77
CA PHE A 278 7.61 -2.81 -25.69
C PHE A 278 7.10 -3.34 -27.03
N ASP A 279 7.06 -2.53 -28.09
CA ASP A 279 6.40 -2.89 -29.33
C ASP A 279 7.27 -3.75 -30.26
N ASP A 280 8.58 -3.52 -30.25
CA ASP A 280 9.50 -4.16 -31.22
C ASP A 280 10.03 -5.54 -30.77
N ASP A 281 10.10 -5.79 -29.45
CA ASP A 281 10.52 -7.09 -28.88
C ASP A 281 9.82 -7.36 -27.55
N TYR A 282 8.52 -7.56 -27.59
CA TYR A 282 7.72 -7.81 -26.38
C TYR A 282 8.18 -9.05 -25.59
N GLU A 283 8.44 -10.16 -26.29
CA GLU A 283 8.82 -11.42 -25.64
C GLU A 283 10.22 -11.36 -25.03
N GLY A 284 11.17 -10.73 -25.71
CA GLY A 284 12.52 -10.53 -25.20
C GLY A 284 12.51 -9.70 -23.92
N ILE A 285 11.80 -8.58 -23.92
CA ILE A 285 11.63 -7.71 -22.73
C ILE A 285 10.95 -8.47 -21.59
N ARG A 286 9.83 -9.15 -21.85
CA ARG A 286 9.12 -9.93 -20.82
C ARG A 286 10.03 -10.99 -20.20
N ASN A 287 10.73 -11.77 -21.02
CA ASN A 287 11.61 -12.83 -20.55
C ASN A 287 12.79 -12.27 -19.74
N GLU A 288 13.37 -11.14 -20.15
CA GLU A 288 14.44 -10.50 -19.41
C GLU A 288 13.96 -9.94 -18.06
N VAL A 289 12.80 -9.30 -18.02
CA VAL A 289 12.22 -8.81 -16.77
C VAL A 289 11.92 -9.97 -15.81
N LEU A 290 11.37 -11.07 -16.30
CA LEU A 290 11.16 -12.28 -15.50
C LEU A 290 12.49 -12.87 -15.01
N ARG A 291 13.54 -12.89 -15.83
CA ARG A 291 14.88 -13.31 -15.43
C ARG A 291 15.41 -12.45 -14.27
N ILE A 292 15.25 -11.13 -14.36
CA ILE A 292 15.67 -10.19 -13.33
C ILE A 292 14.89 -10.43 -12.03
N ILE A 293 13.56 -10.54 -12.09
CA ILE A 293 12.73 -10.82 -10.91
C ILE A 293 13.16 -12.14 -10.25
N ARG A 294 13.33 -13.23 -11.04
CA ARG A 294 13.78 -14.54 -10.54
C ARG A 294 15.17 -14.48 -9.90
N LEU A 295 16.08 -13.68 -10.46
CA LEU A 295 17.39 -13.45 -9.87
C LEU A 295 17.25 -12.88 -8.47
N TRP A 296 16.52 -11.77 -8.31
CA TRP A 296 16.37 -11.12 -7.00
C TRP A 296 15.57 -11.97 -6.00
N VAL A 297 14.58 -12.72 -6.46
CA VAL A 297 13.89 -13.73 -5.63
C VAL A 297 14.88 -14.79 -5.12
N SER A 298 15.79 -15.27 -5.96
CA SER A 298 16.84 -16.21 -5.55
C SER A 298 17.82 -15.62 -4.52
N LYS A 299 17.91 -14.28 -4.43
CA LYS A 299 18.70 -13.55 -3.44
C LYS A 299 17.92 -13.23 -2.17
N GLY A 300 16.68 -13.69 -2.05
CA GLY A 300 15.82 -13.55 -0.87
C GLY A 300 14.85 -12.37 -0.89
N VAL A 301 14.75 -11.65 -2.00
CA VAL A 301 13.75 -10.59 -2.18
C VAL A 301 12.39 -11.23 -2.46
N LYS A 302 11.36 -10.81 -1.71
CA LYS A 302 9.98 -11.31 -1.88
C LYS A 302 8.97 -10.22 -2.17
N ILE A 303 9.42 -8.99 -2.25
CA ILE A 303 8.54 -7.83 -2.49
C ILE A 303 9.22 -6.91 -3.50
N PHE A 304 8.45 -6.46 -4.49
CA PHE A 304 8.88 -5.46 -5.46
C PHE A 304 7.96 -4.26 -5.42
N ARG A 305 8.54 -3.07 -5.21
CA ARG A 305 7.85 -1.81 -5.48
C ARG A 305 8.13 -1.45 -6.93
N VAL A 306 7.09 -1.36 -7.72
CA VAL A 306 7.21 -1.12 -9.16
C VAL A 306 7.05 0.35 -9.46
N ASP A 307 8.10 0.93 -10.03
CA ASP A 307 8.17 2.34 -10.40
C ASP A 307 7.32 2.62 -11.64
N ASN A 308 6.42 3.60 -11.54
CA ASN A 308 5.59 4.08 -12.65
C ASN A 308 5.04 2.98 -13.59
N PRO A 309 4.36 1.92 -13.09
CA PRO A 309 3.86 0.84 -13.93
C PRO A 309 2.82 1.32 -14.96
N HIS A 310 2.15 2.44 -14.70
CA HIS A 310 1.17 3.05 -15.60
C HIS A 310 1.77 3.63 -16.89
N THR A 311 3.09 3.74 -16.98
CA THR A 311 3.81 4.14 -18.19
C THR A 311 4.23 2.97 -19.08
N LYS A 312 3.87 1.75 -18.71
CA LYS A 312 4.12 0.50 -19.43
C LYS A 312 2.79 -0.14 -19.80
N PRO A 313 2.74 -1.06 -20.80
CA PRO A 313 1.49 -1.73 -21.17
C PRO A 313 0.89 -2.51 -20.01
N VAL A 314 -0.40 -2.34 -19.73
CA VAL A 314 -1.08 -3.06 -18.64
C VAL A 314 -1.06 -4.57 -18.87
N HIS A 315 -1.19 -5.01 -20.13
CA HIS A 315 -1.11 -6.41 -20.51
C HIS A 315 0.26 -7.05 -20.17
N PHE A 316 1.35 -6.30 -20.34
CA PHE A 316 2.68 -6.74 -19.92
C PHE A 316 2.71 -7.08 -18.42
N TRP A 317 2.13 -6.23 -17.59
CA TRP A 317 2.05 -6.51 -16.15
C TRP A 317 1.17 -7.71 -15.84
N GLN A 318 0.04 -7.86 -16.54
CA GLN A 318 -0.83 -9.02 -16.37
C GLN A 318 -0.07 -10.34 -16.67
N ASP A 319 0.70 -10.38 -17.75
CA ASP A 319 1.53 -11.54 -18.10
C ASP A 319 2.57 -11.83 -17.01
N VAL A 320 3.33 -10.81 -16.60
CA VAL A 320 4.37 -10.97 -15.56
C VAL A 320 3.75 -11.43 -14.23
N MET A 321 2.62 -10.82 -13.80
CA MET A 321 1.96 -11.19 -12.55
C MET A 321 1.41 -12.62 -12.58
N ASN A 322 0.82 -13.04 -13.69
CA ASN A 322 0.29 -14.39 -13.84
C ASN A 322 1.40 -15.45 -13.75
N ILE A 323 2.51 -15.23 -14.48
CA ILE A 323 3.65 -16.13 -14.43
C ILE A 323 4.27 -16.19 -13.03
N MET A 324 4.47 -15.05 -12.40
CA MET A 324 5.05 -14.99 -11.05
C MET A 324 4.15 -15.60 -9.98
N ARG A 325 2.82 -15.49 -10.12
CA ARG A 325 1.87 -16.15 -9.22
C ARG A 325 1.97 -17.67 -9.26
N GLU A 326 2.21 -18.24 -10.45
CA GLU A 326 2.39 -19.69 -10.62
C GLU A 326 3.74 -20.17 -10.07
N GLU A 327 4.82 -19.42 -10.35
CA GLU A 327 6.18 -19.82 -10.01
C GLU A 327 6.56 -19.52 -8.55
N SER A 328 6.12 -18.37 -8.03
CA SER A 328 6.54 -17.82 -6.73
C SER A 328 5.39 -17.05 -6.07
N PRO A 329 4.34 -17.76 -5.61
CA PRO A 329 3.11 -17.14 -5.08
C PRO A 329 3.34 -16.30 -3.81
N GLU A 330 4.50 -16.39 -3.18
CA GLU A 330 4.89 -15.57 -2.05
C GLU A 330 5.39 -14.17 -2.45
N VAL A 331 5.66 -13.93 -3.73
CA VAL A 331 6.18 -12.63 -4.22
C VAL A 331 5.04 -11.62 -4.33
N ILE A 332 5.27 -10.42 -3.79
CA ILE A 332 4.30 -9.32 -3.76
C ILE A 332 4.80 -8.17 -4.64
N PHE A 333 3.88 -7.56 -5.36
CA PHE A 333 4.14 -6.38 -6.18
C PHE A 333 3.27 -5.21 -5.71
N LEU A 334 3.92 -4.09 -5.37
CA LEU A 334 3.31 -2.82 -5.01
C LEU A 334 3.45 -1.84 -6.18
N ALA A 335 2.33 -1.35 -6.71
CA ALA A 335 2.34 -0.36 -7.80
C ALA A 335 2.53 1.06 -7.27
N GLU A 336 3.54 1.76 -7.75
CA GLU A 336 3.64 3.21 -7.61
C GLU A 336 3.07 3.87 -8.85
N ALA A 337 1.79 4.25 -8.79
CA ALA A 337 1.05 4.72 -9.95
C ALA A 337 0.12 5.88 -9.57
N PHE A 338 0.71 7.07 -9.37
CA PHE A 338 -0.06 8.30 -9.13
C PHE A 338 -0.66 8.82 -10.44
N THR A 339 -1.72 8.17 -10.88
CA THR A 339 -2.39 8.39 -12.15
C THR A 339 -3.91 8.46 -11.99
N ARG A 340 -4.64 8.52 -13.09
CA ARG A 340 -6.12 8.55 -13.07
C ARG A 340 -6.70 7.25 -12.48
N PRO A 341 -7.86 7.31 -11.80
CA PRO A 341 -8.46 6.14 -11.13
C PRO A 341 -8.59 4.91 -12.02
N ALA A 342 -9.05 5.08 -13.27
CA ALA A 342 -9.23 3.97 -14.20
C ALA A 342 -7.93 3.19 -14.45
N MET A 343 -6.80 3.87 -14.65
CA MET A 343 -5.51 3.24 -14.85
C MET A 343 -5.01 2.57 -13.55
N MET A 344 -5.10 3.27 -12.41
CA MET A 344 -4.71 2.74 -11.10
C MET A 344 -5.49 1.45 -10.77
N HIS A 345 -6.80 1.46 -11.01
CA HIS A 345 -7.67 0.29 -10.81
C HIS A 345 -7.36 -0.85 -11.79
N SER A 346 -7.05 -0.52 -13.05
CA SER A 346 -6.66 -1.52 -14.05
C SER A 346 -5.40 -2.28 -13.66
N LEU A 347 -4.40 -1.59 -13.09
CA LEU A 347 -3.20 -2.25 -12.55
C LEU A 347 -3.56 -3.21 -11.40
N GLY A 348 -4.45 -2.80 -10.50
CA GLY A 348 -4.97 -3.69 -9.46
C GLY A 348 -5.63 -4.96 -10.04
N LYS A 349 -6.48 -4.80 -11.07
CA LYS A 349 -7.14 -5.91 -11.77
C LYS A 349 -6.15 -6.79 -12.54
N ALA A 350 -5.09 -6.19 -13.10
CA ALA A 350 -4.03 -6.91 -13.81
C ALA A 350 -3.15 -7.80 -12.92
N GLY A 351 -3.23 -7.65 -11.58
CA GLY A 351 -2.57 -8.55 -10.65
C GLY A 351 -1.71 -7.89 -9.57
N PHE A 352 -1.49 -6.59 -9.60
CA PHE A 352 -0.75 -5.92 -8.52
C PHE A 352 -1.39 -6.19 -7.17
N HIS A 353 -0.57 -6.59 -6.20
CA HIS A 353 -1.04 -6.97 -4.86
C HIS A 353 -1.46 -5.78 -4.03
N GLN A 354 -0.73 -4.66 -4.15
CA GLN A 354 -0.95 -3.41 -3.43
C GLN A 354 -0.70 -2.22 -4.37
N SER A 355 -1.17 -1.04 -3.98
CA SER A 355 -0.91 0.22 -4.67
C SER A 355 -0.70 1.37 -3.70
N TYR A 356 0.19 2.30 -4.06
CA TYR A 356 0.15 3.66 -3.54
C TYR A 356 -1.22 4.27 -3.84
N THR A 357 -1.58 5.34 -3.14
CA THR A 357 -2.95 5.84 -3.06
C THR A 357 -3.01 7.36 -3.11
N TYR A 358 -4.23 7.91 -3.20
CA TYR A 358 -4.46 9.35 -3.09
C TYR A 358 -4.49 9.88 -1.64
N PHE A 359 -4.26 9.04 -0.63
CA PHE A 359 -4.24 9.42 0.78
C PHE A 359 -3.39 10.66 1.05
N THR A 360 -2.23 10.76 0.40
CA THR A 360 -1.31 11.90 0.50
C THR A 360 -2.01 13.25 0.32
N TRP A 361 -3.00 13.32 -0.58
CA TRP A 361 -3.71 14.56 -0.92
C TRP A 361 -5.13 14.66 -0.34
N ARG A 362 -5.54 13.70 0.49
CA ARG A 362 -6.81 13.74 1.21
C ARG A 362 -6.56 14.28 2.60
N THR A 363 -7.09 15.47 2.92
CA THR A 363 -6.77 16.19 4.16
C THR A 363 -8.01 16.56 4.98
N SER A 364 -9.12 16.87 4.33
CA SER A 364 -10.38 17.16 5.02
C SER A 364 -11.08 15.89 5.53
N LYS A 365 -11.94 16.03 6.53
CA LYS A 365 -12.78 14.96 7.07
C LYS A 365 -13.58 14.25 5.97
N TRP A 366 -14.20 15.03 5.08
CA TRP A 366 -14.99 14.48 3.98
C TRP A 366 -14.14 13.66 3.01
N GLU A 367 -13.02 14.22 2.52
CA GLU A 367 -12.13 13.52 1.61
C GLU A 367 -11.57 12.22 2.19
N LEU A 368 -11.14 12.25 3.46
CA LEU A 368 -10.61 11.07 4.16
C LEU A 368 -11.69 10.00 4.33
N THR A 369 -12.91 10.42 4.71
CA THR A 369 -14.05 9.50 4.89
C THR A 369 -14.43 8.83 3.59
N GLU A 370 -14.64 9.61 2.52
CA GLU A 370 -15.07 9.07 1.22
C GLU A 370 -13.99 8.20 0.59
N TYR A 371 -12.73 8.61 0.68
CA TYR A 371 -11.64 7.82 0.12
C TYR A 371 -11.42 6.50 0.91
N ALA A 372 -11.50 6.54 2.23
CA ALA A 372 -11.40 5.32 3.03
C ALA A 372 -12.56 4.34 2.74
N LYS A 373 -13.78 4.85 2.55
CA LYS A 373 -14.93 4.02 2.11
C LYS A 373 -14.71 3.43 0.71
N GLU A 374 -14.21 4.23 -0.24
CA GLU A 374 -13.88 3.78 -1.59
C GLU A 374 -12.94 2.57 -1.55
N VAL A 375 -11.80 2.71 -0.87
CA VAL A 375 -10.78 1.65 -0.83
C VAL A 375 -11.21 0.44 0.00
N ALA A 376 -12.06 0.62 1.02
CA ALA A 376 -12.54 -0.46 1.88
C ALA A 376 -13.66 -1.28 1.25
N TYR A 377 -14.53 -0.64 0.46
CA TYR A 377 -15.76 -1.27 -0.02
C TYR A 377 -15.89 -1.27 -1.53
N THR A 378 -15.71 -0.12 -2.20
CA THR A 378 -15.96 -0.03 -3.65
C THR A 378 -14.89 -0.76 -4.46
N THR A 379 -13.62 -0.63 -4.08
CA THR A 379 -12.50 -1.13 -4.89
C THR A 379 -11.76 -2.32 -4.25
N SER A 380 -12.09 -2.68 -3.02
CA SER A 380 -11.35 -3.69 -2.25
C SER A 380 -11.28 -5.07 -2.90
N ALA A 381 -12.21 -5.40 -3.81
CA ALA A 381 -12.20 -6.66 -4.54
C ALA A 381 -10.96 -6.83 -5.43
N PHE A 382 -10.37 -5.72 -5.91
CA PHE A 382 -9.24 -5.74 -6.85
C PHE A 382 -8.10 -4.78 -6.47
N PHE A 383 -8.31 -3.89 -5.52
CA PHE A 383 -7.36 -2.84 -5.13
C PHE A 383 -7.10 -2.88 -3.63
N ARG A 384 -5.83 -3.08 -3.22
CA ARG A 384 -5.41 -3.01 -1.81
C ARG A 384 -4.58 -1.75 -1.60
N PRO A 385 -5.04 -0.83 -0.75
CA PRO A 385 -4.34 0.42 -0.49
C PRO A 385 -3.11 0.22 0.39
N ASN A 386 -2.04 0.97 0.11
CA ASN A 386 -0.93 1.20 1.00
C ASN A 386 -0.81 2.72 1.21
N PHE A 387 -1.11 3.20 2.42
CA PHE A 387 -1.16 4.62 2.72
C PHE A 387 0.20 5.15 3.11
N TRP A 388 0.83 5.92 2.23
CA TRP A 388 2.11 6.56 2.48
C TRP A 388 1.92 7.98 2.98
N VAL A 389 2.61 8.35 4.07
CA VAL A 389 2.57 9.70 4.66
C VAL A 389 3.48 10.67 3.92
N ASN A 390 4.55 10.18 3.31
CA ASN A 390 5.47 10.90 2.43
C ASN A 390 6.24 9.91 1.55
N THR A 391 6.91 10.41 0.51
CA THR A 391 7.86 9.64 -0.31
C THR A 391 9.05 10.53 -0.65
N PRO A 392 10.17 10.02 -1.21
CA PRO A 392 11.27 10.89 -1.66
C PRO A 392 10.88 11.93 -2.72
N ASP A 393 9.78 11.65 -3.46
CA ASP A 393 9.23 12.55 -4.48
C ASP A 393 8.16 13.51 -3.97
N ILE A 394 7.57 13.20 -2.80
CA ILE A 394 6.38 13.89 -2.31
C ILE A 394 6.58 14.29 -0.86
N ASN A 395 6.84 15.58 -0.67
CA ASN A 395 6.74 16.30 0.59
C ASN A 395 5.37 16.99 0.62
N PRO A 396 4.34 16.36 1.21
CA PRO A 396 2.97 16.89 1.12
C PRO A 396 2.83 18.29 1.70
N PHE A 397 2.02 19.14 1.09
CA PHE A 397 1.84 20.53 1.51
C PHE A 397 1.51 20.67 3.01
N HIS A 398 0.70 19.77 3.54
CA HIS A 398 0.32 19.81 4.96
C HIS A 398 1.47 19.51 5.92
N LEU A 399 2.56 18.86 5.47
CA LEU A 399 3.76 18.63 6.28
C LEU A 399 4.76 19.80 6.22
N GLN A 400 4.66 20.67 5.22
CA GLN A 400 5.69 21.70 4.93
C GLN A 400 5.79 22.78 5.99
N SER A 401 4.80 22.91 6.88
CA SER A 401 4.90 23.76 8.08
C SER A 401 5.89 23.25 9.12
N GLY A 402 6.27 21.98 9.06
CA GLY A 402 7.12 21.32 10.07
C GLY A 402 6.45 21.13 11.42
N ASN A 403 5.13 21.31 11.53
CA ASN A 403 4.41 21.13 12.80
C ASN A 403 4.40 19.64 13.21
N PRO A 404 5.02 19.25 14.34
CA PRO A 404 5.08 17.85 14.79
C PRO A 404 3.70 17.20 14.96
N ALA A 405 2.68 17.97 15.33
CA ALA A 405 1.33 17.43 15.47
C ALA A 405 0.74 16.98 14.13
N MET A 406 1.08 17.65 13.00
CA MET A 406 0.66 17.21 11.68
C MET A 406 1.29 15.86 11.32
N PHE A 407 2.58 15.66 11.60
CA PHE A 407 3.25 14.37 11.40
C PHE A 407 2.59 13.26 12.25
N ALA A 408 2.28 13.56 13.50
CA ALA A 408 1.63 12.59 14.40
C ALA A 408 0.23 12.21 13.90
N LEU A 409 -0.63 13.18 13.58
CA LEU A 409 -2.01 12.89 13.15
C LEU A 409 -2.06 12.16 11.80
N ARG A 410 -1.15 12.49 10.86
CA ARG A 410 -1.07 11.77 9.58
C ARG A 410 -0.60 10.32 9.77
N ALA A 411 0.34 10.07 10.68
CA ALA A 411 0.76 8.72 11.03
C ALA A 411 -0.38 7.91 11.66
N VAL A 412 -1.19 8.51 12.56
CA VAL A 412 -2.39 7.86 13.12
C VAL A 412 -3.37 7.49 12.00
N LEU A 413 -3.71 8.43 11.13
CA LEU A 413 -4.66 8.20 10.03
C LEU A 413 -4.15 7.09 9.09
N ALA A 414 -2.90 7.18 8.61
CA ALA A 414 -2.34 6.17 7.71
C ALA A 414 -2.31 4.78 8.33
N SER A 415 -1.94 4.70 9.62
CA SER A 415 -1.75 3.44 10.32
C SER A 415 -3.04 2.78 10.82
N THR A 416 -4.17 3.49 10.88
CA THR A 416 -5.43 2.96 11.42
C THR A 416 -6.58 2.91 10.41
N LEU A 417 -6.58 3.72 9.35
CA LEU A 417 -7.59 3.66 8.30
C LEU A 417 -7.46 2.40 7.44
N THR A 418 -6.23 1.96 7.18
CA THR A 418 -5.94 0.79 6.32
C THR A 418 -4.96 -0.18 6.98
N PRO A 419 -4.96 -1.45 6.57
CA PRO A 419 -4.06 -2.46 7.14
C PRO A 419 -2.61 -2.34 6.64
N SER A 420 -2.32 -1.52 5.63
CA SER A 420 -0.97 -1.29 5.12
C SER A 420 -0.66 0.20 5.02
N TRP A 421 0.48 0.62 5.56
CA TRP A 421 0.95 1.99 5.50
C TRP A 421 2.47 2.06 5.37
N GLY A 422 2.98 3.21 4.94
CA GLY A 422 4.40 3.41 4.78
C GLY A 422 4.86 4.82 5.06
N MET A 423 6.14 4.96 5.34
CA MET A 423 6.82 6.25 5.46
C MET A 423 8.25 6.19 4.91
N TYR A 424 8.70 7.30 4.39
CA TYR A 424 10.07 7.53 3.96
C TYR A 424 10.89 8.14 5.09
N ALA A 425 12.14 7.70 5.23
CA ALA A 425 13.11 8.14 6.24
C ALA A 425 13.24 9.66 6.30
N GLY A 426 13.34 10.18 7.52
CA GLY A 426 13.33 11.62 7.80
C GLY A 426 11.95 12.15 8.22
N TYR A 427 10.87 11.43 7.95
CA TYR A 427 9.55 11.75 8.50
C TYR A 427 9.58 11.78 10.02
N GLU A 428 10.21 10.81 10.65
CA GLU A 428 10.37 10.74 12.10
C GLU A 428 11.25 11.85 12.67
N LEU A 429 12.01 12.55 11.82
CA LEU A 429 12.79 13.74 12.19
C LEU A 429 12.10 15.05 11.80
N TYR A 430 10.85 14.98 11.37
CA TYR A 430 10.06 16.13 10.91
C TYR A 430 10.71 16.87 9.72
N GLU A 431 11.38 16.15 8.82
CA GLU A 431 11.91 16.73 7.57
C GLU A 431 10.73 17.25 6.72
N HIS A 432 10.76 18.55 6.39
CA HIS A 432 9.60 19.23 5.81
C HIS A 432 9.92 20.30 4.77
N ARG A 433 11.20 20.66 4.61
CA ARG A 433 11.58 21.79 3.75
C ARG A 433 11.32 21.47 2.29
N ALA A 434 10.45 22.25 1.64
CA ALA A 434 10.22 22.18 0.22
C ALA A 434 11.35 22.86 -0.57
N PHE A 435 11.67 22.34 -1.76
CA PHE A 435 12.66 22.93 -2.66
C PHE A 435 12.23 24.30 -3.15
N LYS A 436 10.91 24.45 -3.43
CA LYS A 436 10.31 25.72 -3.84
C LYS A 436 8.89 25.84 -3.29
N GLU A 437 8.44 27.08 -3.13
CA GLU A 437 7.06 27.37 -2.76
C GLU A 437 6.08 26.77 -3.80
N GLY A 438 5.01 26.14 -3.32
CA GLY A 438 4.02 25.49 -4.17
C GLY A 438 4.49 24.18 -4.83
N GLY A 439 5.66 23.67 -4.46
CA GLY A 439 6.18 22.38 -4.90
C GLY A 439 6.13 21.32 -3.82
N GLU A 440 6.06 20.06 -4.21
CA GLU A 440 6.09 18.91 -3.28
C GLU A 440 7.47 18.22 -3.22
N GLU A 441 8.48 18.76 -3.89
CA GLU A 441 9.84 18.22 -3.84
C GLU A 441 10.55 18.71 -2.58
N TYR A 442 11.30 17.82 -1.93
CA TYR A 442 12.15 18.18 -0.80
C TYR A 442 13.33 19.06 -1.23
N MET A 443 13.68 20.06 -0.39
CA MET A 443 14.96 20.71 -0.46
C MET A 443 16.07 19.69 -0.18
N ASP A 444 17.14 19.73 -0.97
CA ASP A 444 18.27 18.80 -0.85
C ASP A 444 17.78 17.32 -0.90
N SER A 445 16.95 17.03 -1.90
CA SER A 445 16.30 15.72 -2.04
C SER A 445 17.32 14.60 -2.13
N GLU A 446 17.10 13.55 -1.36
CA GLU A 446 17.94 12.34 -1.31
C GLU A 446 17.99 11.57 -2.64
N LYS A 447 17.09 11.89 -3.57
CA LYS A 447 17.17 11.40 -4.96
C LYS A 447 18.43 11.88 -5.67
N TYR A 448 18.93 13.07 -5.32
CA TYR A 448 20.04 13.74 -6.00
C TYR A 448 21.30 13.82 -5.14
N GLU A 449 21.20 13.59 -3.83
CA GLU A 449 22.34 13.69 -2.93
C GLU A 449 22.25 12.70 -1.77
N ILE A 450 23.39 12.50 -1.09
CA ILE A 450 23.46 11.63 0.08
C ILE A 450 23.15 12.45 1.33
N LYS A 451 22.17 12.00 2.12
CA LYS A 451 21.82 12.63 3.40
C LYS A 451 22.58 12.00 4.56
N VAL A 452 23.08 12.86 5.44
CA VAL A 452 23.69 12.45 6.72
C VAL A 452 22.72 12.84 7.83
N ARG A 453 22.07 11.85 8.45
CA ARG A 453 21.10 12.05 9.53
C ARG A 453 21.68 11.60 10.86
N ASP A 454 21.47 12.42 11.91
CA ASP A 454 21.89 12.13 13.29
C ASP A 454 20.72 11.50 14.07
N TRP A 455 20.49 10.21 13.82
CA TRP A 455 19.42 9.44 14.47
C TRP A 455 19.56 9.42 16.01
N ASP A 456 20.76 9.18 16.49
CA ASP A 456 21.04 9.07 17.93
C ASP A 456 20.94 10.42 18.63
N GLY A 457 21.45 11.48 18.01
CA GLY A 457 21.36 12.83 18.55
C GLY A 457 19.92 13.33 18.62
N ALA A 458 19.11 13.05 17.61
CA ALA A 458 17.68 13.38 17.62
C ALA A 458 16.94 12.64 18.73
N THR A 459 17.22 11.34 18.91
CA THR A 459 16.65 10.53 19.98
C THR A 459 17.03 11.05 21.37
N LYS A 460 18.31 11.35 21.61
CA LYS A 460 18.79 11.90 22.88
C LYS A 460 18.18 13.26 23.23
N LYS A 461 17.86 14.05 22.23
CA LYS A 461 17.23 15.39 22.39
C LYS A 461 15.71 15.33 22.46
N GLY A 462 15.09 14.16 22.28
CA GLY A 462 13.62 14.01 22.18
C GLY A 462 13.02 14.68 20.93
N LEU A 463 13.81 14.89 19.88
CA LEU A 463 13.42 15.54 18.63
C LEU A 463 13.11 14.49 17.55
N THR A 464 12.33 13.48 17.90
CA THR A 464 11.95 12.42 16.99
C THR A 464 10.56 11.89 17.29
N LEU A 465 9.82 11.54 16.25
CA LEU A 465 8.52 10.87 16.31
C LEU A 465 8.65 9.33 16.44
N ALA A 466 9.87 8.77 16.35
CA ALA A 466 10.10 7.33 16.32
C ALA A 466 9.44 6.55 17.48
N PRO A 467 9.45 7.01 18.75
CA PRO A 467 8.74 6.32 19.84
C PRO A 467 7.22 6.25 19.62
N PHE A 468 6.61 7.31 19.08
CA PHE A 468 5.19 7.32 18.79
C PHE A 468 4.83 6.40 17.63
N ILE A 469 5.66 6.35 16.60
CA ILE A 469 5.51 5.41 15.48
C ILE A 469 5.64 3.95 15.97
N ALA A 470 6.60 3.67 16.85
CA ALA A 470 6.75 2.36 17.48
C ALA A 470 5.47 1.94 18.22
N GLN A 471 4.88 2.86 18.98
CA GLN A 471 3.62 2.64 19.68
C GLN A 471 2.45 2.35 18.71
N LEU A 472 2.30 3.13 17.64
CA LEU A 472 1.27 2.90 16.62
C LEU A 472 1.41 1.53 15.98
N ASN A 473 2.63 1.14 15.60
CA ASN A 473 2.89 -0.16 15.00
C ASN A 473 2.66 -1.31 15.99
N ALA A 474 2.97 -1.13 17.27
CA ALA A 474 2.67 -2.12 18.32
C ALA A 474 1.15 -2.29 18.50
N ILE A 475 0.38 -1.19 18.54
CA ILE A 475 -1.08 -1.21 18.59
C ILE A 475 -1.65 -1.99 17.39
N ARG A 476 -1.21 -1.69 16.18
CA ARG A 476 -1.66 -2.39 14.96
C ARG A 476 -1.41 -3.89 15.00
N LYS A 477 -0.25 -4.31 15.49
CA LYS A 477 0.12 -5.73 15.60
C LYS A 477 -0.68 -6.47 16.66
N ALA A 478 -1.07 -5.78 17.72
CA ALA A 478 -1.84 -6.36 18.82
C ALA A 478 -3.34 -6.49 18.51
N HIS A 479 -3.86 -5.70 17.56
CA HIS A 479 -5.29 -5.56 17.31
C HIS A 479 -5.69 -6.04 15.90
N PRO A 480 -6.29 -7.26 15.76
CA PRO A 480 -6.78 -7.78 14.48
C PRO A 480 -7.74 -6.84 13.76
N ALA A 481 -8.53 -6.05 14.49
CA ALA A 481 -9.43 -5.07 13.90
C ALA A 481 -8.70 -4.06 12.99
N LEU A 482 -7.47 -3.68 13.33
CA LEU A 482 -6.65 -2.76 12.53
C LEU A 482 -5.92 -3.44 11.35
N GLN A 483 -6.01 -4.77 11.26
CA GLN A 483 -5.38 -5.59 10.23
C GLN A 483 -6.36 -6.00 9.11
N ARG A 484 -7.56 -5.47 9.11
CA ARG A 484 -8.59 -5.72 8.08
C ARG A 484 -8.89 -4.44 7.31
N LEU A 485 -9.28 -4.59 6.05
CA LEU A 485 -9.64 -3.46 5.18
C LEU A 485 -11.16 -3.20 5.21
N ARG A 486 -11.96 -4.28 5.11
CA ARG A 486 -13.41 -4.24 4.87
C ARG A 486 -14.25 -4.17 6.15
N ASN A 487 -13.75 -3.50 7.19
CA ASN A 487 -14.37 -3.50 8.53
C ASN A 487 -14.43 -2.12 9.17
N ILE A 488 -14.35 -1.04 8.37
CA ILE A 488 -14.38 0.33 8.88
C ILE A 488 -15.81 0.89 8.86
N THR A 489 -16.18 1.58 9.93
CA THR A 489 -17.43 2.36 10.02
C THR A 489 -17.11 3.77 10.48
N PHE A 490 -17.59 4.77 9.77
CA PHE A 490 -17.46 6.17 10.18
C PHE A 490 -18.64 6.58 11.06
N HIS A 491 -18.37 7.47 12.01
CA HIS A 491 -19.35 7.99 12.96
C HIS A 491 -19.42 9.51 12.85
N ASP A 492 -20.61 10.06 13.07
CA ASP A 492 -20.84 11.50 12.96
C ASP A 492 -20.20 12.25 14.12
N THR A 493 -19.73 13.45 13.85
CA THR A 493 -19.24 14.41 14.85
C THR A 493 -19.79 15.80 14.52
N ASP A 494 -20.00 16.63 15.55
CA ASP A 494 -20.52 18.00 15.38
C ASP A 494 -19.47 18.98 14.83
N SER A 495 -18.24 18.51 14.55
CA SER A 495 -17.14 19.32 14.03
C SER A 495 -16.46 18.66 12.83
N ASP A 496 -16.18 19.43 11.79
CA ASP A 496 -15.40 18.98 10.64
C ASP A 496 -13.89 18.88 10.93
N ALA A 497 -13.44 19.45 12.04
CA ALA A 497 -12.05 19.34 12.49
C ALA A 497 -11.73 17.97 13.13
N ILE A 498 -12.74 17.15 13.42
CA ILE A 498 -12.55 15.84 14.06
C ILE A 498 -13.21 14.74 13.22
N ILE A 499 -12.44 13.71 12.92
CA ILE A 499 -12.90 12.50 12.26
C ILE A 499 -12.99 11.35 13.28
N ALA A 500 -14.06 10.56 13.22
CA ALA A 500 -14.28 9.41 14.08
C ALA A 500 -14.69 8.19 13.29
N TYR A 501 -14.09 7.05 13.60
CA TYR A 501 -14.40 5.77 12.96
C TYR A 501 -14.12 4.59 13.89
N SER A 502 -14.71 3.46 13.58
CA SER A 502 -14.49 2.19 14.27
C SER A 502 -14.04 1.11 13.31
N LYS A 503 -13.32 0.12 13.83
CA LYS A 503 -12.98 -1.11 13.14
C LYS A 503 -13.21 -2.29 14.07
N ARG A 504 -13.81 -3.36 13.56
CA ARG A 504 -14.13 -4.55 14.34
C ARG A 504 -13.69 -5.83 13.65
N GLU A 505 -13.08 -6.72 14.41
CA GLU A 505 -12.78 -8.09 13.99
C GLU A 505 -13.09 -9.04 15.16
N GLY A 506 -14.20 -9.77 15.05
CA GLY A 506 -14.68 -10.62 16.14
C GLY A 506 -15.00 -9.82 17.41
N LYS A 507 -14.26 -10.11 18.48
CA LYS A 507 -14.38 -9.39 19.77
C LYS A 507 -13.47 -8.16 19.87
N ASP A 508 -12.54 -7.99 18.95
CA ASP A 508 -11.66 -6.82 18.95
C ASP A 508 -12.39 -5.65 18.28
N LEU A 509 -12.68 -4.62 19.06
CA LEU A 509 -13.37 -3.41 18.63
C LEU A 509 -12.52 -2.19 19.00
N ILE A 510 -12.05 -1.48 17.98
CA ILE A 510 -11.22 -0.28 18.11
C ILE A 510 -12.01 0.93 17.60
N LEU A 511 -12.05 1.98 18.41
CA LEU A 511 -12.60 3.29 18.04
C LEU A 511 -11.43 4.26 17.91
N VAL A 512 -11.46 5.06 16.86
CA VAL A 512 -10.41 6.06 16.59
C VAL A 512 -11.07 7.42 16.41
N VAL A 513 -10.54 8.43 17.11
CA VAL A 513 -10.96 9.83 16.99
C VAL A 513 -9.70 10.66 16.76
N VAL A 514 -9.65 11.46 15.70
CA VAL A 514 -8.46 12.24 15.33
C VAL A 514 -8.83 13.70 15.14
N ASN A 515 -8.06 14.57 15.79
CA ASN A 515 -8.09 16.01 15.50
C ASN A 515 -7.29 16.29 14.23
N LEU A 516 -7.95 16.81 13.21
CA LEU A 516 -7.33 17.14 11.90
C LEU A 516 -6.65 18.51 11.90
N ASP A 517 -6.86 19.32 12.95
CA ASP A 517 -6.21 20.61 13.13
C ASP A 517 -4.92 20.45 13.94
N PRO A 518 -3.74 20.66 13.34
CA PRO A 518 -2.46 20.49 14.04
C PRO A 518 -2.11 21.65 14.98
N SER A 519 -2.88 22.73 14.95
CA SER A 519 -2.54 23.99 15.63
C SER A 519 -3.41 24.30 16.83
N TYR A 520 -4.69 23.91 16.79
CA TYR A 520 -5.66 24.28 17.82
C TYR A 520 -6.32 23.06 18.46
N ALA A 521 -6.60 23.19 19.74
CA ALA A 521 -7.43 22.20 20.44
C ALA A 521 -8.84 22.21 19.85
N GLN A 522 -9.36 21.02 19.57
CA GLN A 522 -10.70 20.81 19.06
C GLN A 522 -11.50 19.93 20.02
N GLY A 523 -12.75 20.27 20.23
CA GLY A 523 -13.70 19.48 21.01
C GLY A 523 -14.99 19.29 20.24
N THR A 524 -15.58 18.10 20.35
CA THR A 524 -16.82 17.75 19.67
C THR A 524 -17.54 16.62 20.38
N THR A 525 -18.84 16.49 20.14
CA THR A 525 -19.56 15.26 20.44
C THR A 525 -19.41 14.28 19.29
N VAL A 526 -19.02 13.06 19.59
CA VAL A 526 -19.05 11.93 18.66
C VAL A 526 -20.36 11.16 18.86
N HIS A 527 -21.09 10.93 17.76
CA HIS A 527 -22.34 10.18 17.76
C HIS A 527 -22.07 8.75 17.28
N TRP A 528 -21.87 7.83 18.22
CA TRP A 528 -21.56 6.44 17.92
C TRP A 528 -22.78 5.70 17.40
N ASN A 529 -22.67 5.07 16.24
CA ASN A 529 -23.69 4.14 15.74
C ASN A 529 -23.60 2.83 16.53
N MET A 530 -24.36 2.71 17.61
CA MET A 530 -24.33 1.58 18.53
C MET A 530 -24.67 0.26 17.85
N GLN A 531 -25.59 0.27 16.86
CA GLN A 531 -25.92 -0.91 16.08
C GLN A 531 -24.72 -1.41 15.27
N ALA A 532 -24.00 -0.51 14.62
CA ALA A 532 -22.78 -0.85 13.85
C ALA A 532 -21.65 -1.34 14.76
N LEU A 533 -21.55 -0.77 15.98
CA LEU A 533 -20.60 -1.24 17.00
C LEU A 533 -21.01 -2.60 17.59
N GLY A 534 -22.29 -2.99 17.50
CA GLY A 534 -22.81 -4.19 18.14
C GLY A 534 -22.75 -4.14 19.66
N ILE A 535 -23.04 -2.95 20.23
CA ILE A 535 -23.12 -2.69 21.68
C ILE A 535 -24.57 -2.38 22.03
N ASP A 536 -25.17 -3.17 22.94
CA ASP A 536 -26.58 -3.08 23.31
C ASP A 536 -26.85 -2.15 24.51
N HIS A 537 -25.81 -1.66 25.19
CA HIS A 537 -25.92 -0.84 26.41
C HIS A 537 -25.52 0.62 26.14
N HIS A 538 -26.06 1.54 26.94
CA HIS A 538 -25.87 2.97 26.74
C HIS A 538 -24.43 3.41 27.04
N ASP A 539 -23.88 2.94 28.15
CA ASP A 539 -22.51 3.24 28.57
C ASP A 539 -21.60 2.03 28.31
N PHE A 540 -20.36 2.29 27.89
CA PHE A 540 -19.37 1.25 27.65
C PHE A 540 -17.97 1.69 28.09
N GLU A 541 -17.19 0.78 28.61
CA GLU A 541 -15.83 1.04 29.05
C GLU A 541 -14.85 0.95 27.88
N VAL A 542 -13.96 1.92 27.78
CA VAL A 542 -12.89 1.98 26.78
C VAL A 542 -11.54 2.16 27.46
N LYS A 543 -10.49 1.60 26.85
CA LYS A 543 -9.10 1.82 27.23
C LYS A 543 -8.37 2.53 26.09
N ASP A 544 -7.84 3.71 26.34
CA ASP A 544 -6.98 4.41 25.37
C ASP A 544 -5.63 3.70 25.28
N LEU A 545 -5.27 3.30 24.07
CA LEU A 545 -4.06 2.55 23.78
C LEU A 545 -2.82 3.45 23.66
N LEU A 546 -3.02 4.78 23.56
CA LEU A 546 -1.93 5.75 23.48
C LEU A 546 -1.40 6.15 24.86
N ASP A 547 -2.26 6.30 25.86
CA ASP A 547 -1.86 6.73 27.22
C ASP A 547 -2.28 5.76 28.34
N GLY A 548 -3.04 4.72 28.00
CA GLY A 548 -3.48 3.67 28.92
C GLY A 548 -4.69 4.07 29.79
N ALA A 549 -5.27 5.25 29.59
CA ALA A 549 -6.42 5.72 30.37
C ALA A 549 -7.66 4.84 30.13
N THR A 550 -8.38 4.54 31.20
CA THR A 550 -9.70 3.91 31.12
C THR A 550 -10.79 4.97 31.30
N MET A 551 -11.77 4.94 30.41
CA MET A 551 -12.86 5.91 30.38
C MET A 551 -14.19 5.19 30.17
N THR A 552 -15.27 5.82 30.60
CA THR A 552 -16.64 5.40 30.24
C THR A 552 -17.16 6.33 29.16
N TRP A 553 -17.49 5.74 28.01
CA TRP A 553 -18.11 6.43 26.88
C TRP A 553 -19.57 6.04 26.75
N ASN A 554 -20.33 6.82 26.01
CA ASN A 554 -21.74 6.59 25.74
C ASN A 554 -22.04 6.92 24.26
N PRO A 555 -23.28 6.71 23.77
CA PRO A 555 -23.63 6.97 22.37
C PRO A 555 -23.31 8.38 21.86
N HIS A 556 -23.22 9.37 22.75
CA HIS A 556 -22.96 10.78 22.43
C HIS A 556 -21.80 11.33 23.24
N THR A 557 -20.62 10.73 23.04
CA THR A 557 -19.42 11.03 23.84
C THR A 557 -18.77 12.36 23.43
N PHE A 558 -18.61 13.28 24.38
CA PHE A 558 -17.78 14.46 24.16
C PHE A 558 -16.30 14.11 24.28
N VAL A 559 -15.51 14.52 23.28
CA VAL A 559 -14.06 14.38 23.24
C VAL A 559 -13.39 15.73 23.06
N SER A 560 -12.18 15.87 23.61
CA SER A 560 -11.34 17.06 23.42
C SER A 560 -9.90 16.66 23.19
N LEU A 561 -9.34 17.06 22.06
CA LEU A 561 -7.99 16.73 21.61
C LEU A 561 -7.17 18.00 21.43
N ASN A 562 -6.00 18.06 22.07
CA ASN A 562 -5.14 19.25 22.09
C ASN A 562 -3.75 18.94 21.50
N PRO A 563 -3.44 19.42 20.30
CA PRO A 563 -2.15 19.16 19.63
C PRO A 563 -0.97 19.86 20.32
N ALA A 564 -1.17 20.85 21.16
CA ALA A 564 -0.10 21.51 21.93
C ALA A 564 0.42 20.64 23.09
N ARG A 565 -0.23 19.53 23.40
CA ARG A 565 0.22 18.53 24.37
C ARG A 565 1.15 17.51 23.71
N PRO A 566 1.67 16.49 24.44
CA PRO A 566 2.43 15.41 23.82
C PRO A 566 1.76 14.84 22.58
N VAL A 567 2.55 14.45 21.59
CA VAL A 567 2.07 14.07 20.23
C VAL A 567 0.89 13.11 20.22
N GLY A 568 0.78 12.18 21.17
CA GLY A 568 -0.35 11.26 21.31
C GLY A 568 -1.71 11.93 21.56
N LYS A 569 -1.74 13.22 21.93
CA LYS A 569 -3.00 13.94 22.20
C LYS A 569 -3.66 14.54 20.95
N VAL A 570 -3.15 14.26 19.78
CA VAL A 570 -3.86 14.52 18.51
C VAL A 570 -4.97 13.51 18.23
N ALA A 571 -4.98 12.37 18.94
CA ALA A 571 -5.95 11.30 18.72
C ALA A 571 -6.27 10.53 20.01
N HIS A 572 -7.42 9.83 19.98
CA HIS A 572 -7.72 8.67 20.79
C HIS A 572 -7.73 7.42 19.89
N ILE A 573 -7.07 6.36 20.32
CA ILE A 573 -7.19 5.01 19.77
C ILE A 573 -7.61 4.14 20.93
N VAL A 574 -8.89 3.79 21.02
CA VAL A 574 -9.41 3.11 22.20
C VAL A 574 -9.93 1.73 21.86
N GLN A 575 -9.63 0.78 22.73
CA GLN A 575 -10.22 -0.55 22.71
C GLN A 575 -11.47 -0.55 23.58
N VAL A 576 -12.59 -1.03 23.02
CA VAL A 576 -13.83 -1.25 23.77
C VAL A 576 -13.70 -2.56 24.56
N LYS A 577 -14.05 -2.53 25.81
CA LYS A 577 -14.18 -3.74 26.65
C LYS A 577 -15.56 -4.35 26.43
N LEU A 578 -15.64 -5.40 25.62
CA LEU A 578 -16.86 -6.17 25.33
C LEU A 578 -17.09 -7.28 26.36
#